data_697941cfa93f4d1fa27b2246906f0cf5
#
_entry.id   697941cfa93f4d1fa27b2246906f0cf5
#
_cell.length_a   1.000
_cell.length_b   1.000
_cell.length_c   1.000
_cell.angle_alpha   90.00
_cell.angle_beta   90.00
_cell.angle_gamma   90.00
#
_symmetry.space_group_name_H-M   'P 1'
#
loop_
_entity.id
_entity.type
_entity.pdbx_description
1 polymer ?
#
loop_
_entity_poly.entity_id
_entity_poly.type
_entity_poly.pdbx_seq_one_letter_code
_entity_poly.pdbx_strand_id
1 'polypeptide(L)'
;MFATMLFNNPEEVLFQWVSRVCCGNPADIAALYHENAVLIPTFSPHTVNTREGIKGYFEQLATRDGLGVRLHNKALRKQPLSETLHTLSGIYSFEFEVDQVLLSFPSRFSFVIDISCQQPIVHHHSSQVPRNLS
;
A
#
# COMPACT_ATOMS: atom_id res chain seq x y z
N MET A 1 -10.60 28.20 11.52
CA MET A 1 -11.17 27.08 10.75
C MET A 1 -10.43 25.81 11.08
N PHE A 2 -11.13 24.77 11.36
CA PHE A 2 -10.54 23.47 11.70
C PHE A 2 -10.29 22.66 10.47
N ALA A 3 -9.15 21.94 10.42
CA ALA A 3 -8.88 20.99 9.37
C ALA A 3 -9.89 19.84 9.46
N THR A 4 -10.52 19.50 8.35
CA THR A 4 -11.44 18.36 8.29
C THR A 4 -10.62 17.08 8.13
N MET A 5 -10.80 16.15 9.06
CA MET A 5 -10.20 14.83 8.95
C MET A 5 -11.08 13.98 8.04
N LEU A 6 -10.54 13.56 6.90
CA LEU A 6 -11.26 12.74 5.93
C LEU A 6 -11.29 11.27 6.33
N PHE A 7 -10.34 10.85 7.15
CA PHE A 7 -10.27 9.51 7.71
C PHE A 7 -10.18 9.64 9.23
N ASN A 8 -10.79 8.73 9.96
CA ASN A 8 -10.77 8.76 11.43
C ASN A 8 -9.41 8.32 11.99
N ASN A 9 -8.73 7.45 11.26
CA ASN A 9 -7.43 6.90 11.68
C ASN A 9 -6.69 6.37 10.45
N PRO A 10 -5.37 6.16 10.56
CA PRO A 10 -4.59 5.69 9.41
C PRO A 10 -4.92 4.26 9.00
N GLU A 11 -5.43 3.43 9.91
CA GLU A 11 -5.81 2.05 9.59
C GLU A 11 -6.94 2.01 8.55
N GLU A 12 -7.86 2.98 8.56
CA GLU A 12 -8.90 3.07 7.54
C GLU A 12 -8.31 3.20 6.14
N VAL A 13 -7.23 3.97 6.00
CA VAL A 13 -6.55 4.13 4.73
C VAL A 13 -5.94 2.80 4.27
N LEU A 14 -5.30 2.09 5.19
CA LEU A 14 -4.71 0.78 4.89
C LEU A 14 -5.78 -0.23 4.46
N PHE A 15 -6.90 -0.28 5.17
CA PHE A 15 -7.98 -1.20 4.83
C PHE A 15 -8.61 -0.86 3.47
N GLN A 16 -8.75 0.43 3.15
CA GLN A 16 -9.18 0.88 1.84
C GLN A 16 -8.20 0.44 0.75
N TRP A 17 -6.90 0.59 1.01
CA TRP A 17 -5.87 0.17 0.07
C TRP A 17 -5.94 -1.32 -0.22
N VAL A 18 -6.02 -2.15 0.83
CA VAL A 18 -6.15 -3.61 0.69
C VAL A 18 -7.38 -3.96 -0.13
N SER A 19 -8.52 -3.36 0.20
CA SER A 19 -9.79 -3.62 -0.50
C SER A 19 -9.70 -3.27 -1.98
N ARG A 20 -9.12 -2.10 -2.29
CA ARG A 20 -9.01 -1.65 -3.68
C ARG A 20 -8.03 -2.48 -4.50
N VAL A 21 -6.94 -2.94 -3.89
CA VAL A 21 -6.01 -3.86 -4.57
C VAL A 21 -6.71 -5.18 -4.87
N CYS A 22 -7.46 -5.72 -3.91
CA CYS A 22 -8.20 -6.97 -4.11
C CYS A 22 -9.27 -6.86 -5.19
N CYS A 23 -9.86 -5.66 -5.37
CA CYS A 23 -10.82 -5.41 -6.45
C CYS A 23 -10.15 -5.20 -7.81
N GLY A 24 -8.84 -4.97 -7.83
CA GLY A 24 -8.07 -4.83 -9.07
C GLY A 24 -8.38 -3.57 -9.85
N ASN A 25 -8.75 -2.46 -9.19
CA ASN A 25 -9.02 -1.18 -9.85
C ASN A 25 -7.85 -0.20 -9.66
N PRO A 26 -6.95 -0.09 -10.66
CA PRO A 26 -5.75 0.73 -10.53
C PRO A 26 -6.04 2.23 -10.29
N ALA A 27 -7.08 2.77 -10.90
CA ALA A 27 -7.43 4.18 -10.72
C ALA A 27 -7.86 4.46 -9.27
N ASP A 28 -8.65 3.58 -8.67
CA ASP A 28 -9.08 3.72 -7.27
C ASP A 28 -7.91 3.57 -6.31
N ILE A 29 -6.98 2.66 -6.61
CA ILE A 29 -5.77 2.50 -5.78
C ILE A 29 -4.93 3.77 -5.84
N ALA A 30 -4.66 4.26 -7.06
CA ALA A 30 -3.86 5.46 -7.26
C ALA A 30 -4.47 6.69 -6.60
N ALA A 31 -5.81 6.75 -6.51
CA ALA A 31 -6.52 7.86 -5.87
C ALA A 31 -6.23 8.00 -4.37
N LEU A 32 -5.68 6.97 -3.73
CA LEU A 32 -5.26 7.05 -2.33
C LEU A 32 -3.89 7.70 -2.16
N TYR A 33 -3.12 7.85 -3.23
CA TYR A 33 -1.75 8.37 -3.16
C TYR A 33 -1.74 9.87 -3.43
N HIS A 34 -1.03 10.60 -2.56
CA HIS A 34 -0.81 12.03 -2.73
C HIS A 34 -0.12 12.31 -4.07
N GLU A 35 -0.34 13.50 -4.64
CA GLU A 35 0.26 13.84 -5.95
C GLU A 35 1.79 13.83 -5.91
N ASN A 36 2.38 14.06 -4.75
CA ASN A 36 3.83 14.03 -4.56
C ASN A 36 4.30 12.75 -3.86
N ALA A 37 3.46 11.72 -3.83
CA ALA A 37 3.79 10.48 -3.14
C ALA A 37 4.97 9.76 -3.80
N VAL A 38 5.72 9.06 -2.95
CA VAL A 38 6.79 8.16 -3.40
C VAL A 38 6.35 6.74 -3.08
N LEU A 39 6.40 5.88 -4.09
CA LEU A 39 6.13 4.45 -3.95
C LEU A 39 7.40 3.67 -4.28
N ILE A 40 7.84 2.83 -3.34
CA ILE A 40 8.91 1.87 -3.55
C ILE A 40 8.25 0.50 -3.55
N PRO A 41 7.91 -0.05 -4.72
CA PRO A 41 7.04 -1.23 -4.80
C PRO A 41 7.79 -2.55 -4.67
N THR A 42 7.06 -3.59 -4.25
CA THR A 42 7.64 -4.93 -4.06
C THR A 42 8.14 -5.54 -5.38
N PHE A 43 7.38 -5.37 -6.46
CA PHE A 43 7.62 -6.13 -7.71
C PHE A 43 8.24 -5.29 -8.80
N SER A 44 8.92 -4.20 -8.46
CA SER A 44 9.66 -3.38 -9.41
C SER A 44 10.94 -2.88 -8.75
N PRO A 45 12.05 -2.82 -9.48
CA PRO A 45 13.28 -2.24 -8.94
C PRO A 45 13.29 -0.71 -8.96
N HIS A 46 12.24 -0.10 -9.50
CA HIS A 46 12.18 1.36 -9.70
C HIS A 46 11.38 2.04 -8.61
N THR A 47 11.91 3.15 -8.09
CA THR A 47 11.14 4.05 -7.25
C THR A 47 10.19 4.85 -8.14
N VAL A 48 8.93 4.93 -7.75
CA VAL A 48 7.87 5.58 -8.53
C VAL A 48 7.42 6.83 -7.78
N ASN A 49 7.47 7.98 -8.44
CA ASN A 49 7.15 9.26 -7.80
C ASN A 49 6.24 10.15 -8.64
N THR A 50 5.52 9.59 -9.58
CA THR A 50 4.50 10.31 -10.37
C THR A 50 3.18 9.58 -10.25
N ARG A 51 2.09 10.33 -10.43
CA ARG A 51 0.74 9.74 -10.39
C ARG A 51 0.57 8.68 -11.48
N GLU A 52 1.04 9.01 -12.71
CA GLU A 52 0.96 8.08 -13.83
C GLU A 52 1.78 6.82 -13.57
N GLY A 53 2.95 6.98 -12.96
CA GLY A 53 3.81 5.86 -12.63
C GLY A 53 3.19 4.94 -11.58
N ILE A 54 2.56 5.52 -10.56
CA ILE A 54 1.89 4.74 -9.52
C ILE A 54 0.70 3.98 -10.12
N LYS A 55 -0.13 4.66 -10.91
CA LYS A 55 -1.25 4.01 -11.59
C LYS A 55 -0.75 2.89 -12.51
N GLY A 56 0.31 3.15 -13.27
CA GLY A 56 0.91 2.18 -14.18
C GLY A 56 1.41 0.92 -13.46
N TYR A 57 2.02 1.11 -12.28
CA TYR A 57 2.45 -0.03 -11.47
C TYR A 57 1.26 -0.91 -11.08
N PHE A 58 0.18 -0.30 -10.60
CA PHE A 58 -1.00 -1.07 -10.20
C PHE A 58 -1.77 -1.65 -11.39
N GLU A 59 -1.70 -1.00 -12.56
CA GLU A 59 -2.25 -1.58 -13.79
C GLU A 59 -1.54 -2.89 -14.13
N GLN A 60 -0.21 -2.93 -14.03
CA GLN A 60 0.58 -4.13 -14.27
C GLN A 60 0.27 -5.21 -13.23
N LEU A 61 0.20 -4.82 -11.96
CA LEU A 61 -0.12 -5.76 -10.88
C LEU A 61 -1.51 -6.36 -11.07
N ALA A 62 -2.48 -5.55 -11.49
CA ALA A 62 -3.87 -5.98 -11.68
C ALA A 62 -4.04 -6.97 -12.83
N THR A 63 -3.04 -7.13 -13.71
CA THR A 63 -3.10 -8.15 -14.77
C THR A 63 -2.86 -9.56 -14.23
N ARG A 64 -2.40 -9.70 -13.00
CA ARG A 64 -2.12 -11.00 -12.40
C ARG A 64 -3.41 -11.71 -12.01
N ASP A 65 -3.56 -12.96 -12.45
CA ASP A 65 -4.73 -13.77 -12.12
C ASP A 65 -4.74 -14.09 -10.62
N GLY A 66 -5.91 -13.98 -10.00
CA GLY A 66 -6.06 -14.30 -8.59
C GLY A 66 -5.46 -13.28 -7.64
N LEU A 67 -5.18 -12.07 -8.11
CA LEU A 67 -4.56 -11.04 -7.28
C LEU A 67 -5.36 -10.77 -6.01
N GLY A 68 -4.67 -10.82 -4.87
CA GLY A 68 -5.19 -10.44 -3.58
C GLY A 68 -4.09 -9.96 -2.67
N VAL A 69 -4.48 -9.33 -1.57
CA VAL A 69 -3.57 -8.91 -0.50
C VAL A 69 -4.19 -9.32 0.82
N ARG A 70 -3.39 -9.94 1.67
CA ARG A 70 -3.82 -10.33 3.00
C ARG A 70 -2.95 -9.66 4.06
N LEU A 71 -3.57 -8.83 4.88
CA LEU A 71 -2.87 -8.13 5.95
C LEU A 71 -2.61 -9.08 7.14
N HIS A 72 -1.39 -9.04 7.68
CA HIS A 72 -1.04 -9.76 8.91
C HIS A 72 -1.28 -8.84 10.09
N ASN A 73 -2.48 -8.88 10.67
CA ASN A 73 -2.92 -7.90 11.67
C ASN A 73 -2.03 -7.84 12.92
N LYS A 74 -1.46 -8.96 13.32
CA LYS A 74 -0.61 -9.01 14.53
C LYS A 74 0.72 -8.29 14.36
N ALA A 75 1.16 -8.10 13.12
CA ALA A 75 2.42 -7.44 12.82
C ALA A 75 2.27 -5.93 12.64
N LEU A 76 1.03 -5.42 12.64
CA LEU A 76 0.77 -4.01 12.38
C LEU A 76 1.26 -3.12 13.53
N ARG A 77 1.99 -2.05 13.17
CA ARG A 77 2.48 -1.05 14.12
C ARG A 77 2.09 0.34 13.63
N LYS A 78 1.63 1.16 14.56
CA LYS A 78 1.22 2.53 14.28
C LYS A 78 2.09 3.49 15.09
N GLN A 79 2.58 4.54 14.42
CA GLN A 79 3.36 5.60 15.06
C GLN A 79 2.73 6.94 14.71
N PRO A 80 2.03 7.59 15.64
CA PRO A 80 1.53 8.95 15.40
C PRO A 80 2.70 9.93 15.42
N LEU A 81 2.79 10.73 14.35
CA LEU A 81 3.84 11.75 14.21
C LEU A 81 3.29 13.16 14.52
N SER A 82 1.99 13.35 14.29
CA SER A 82 1.25 14.56 14.62
C SER A 82 -0.22 14.20 14.70
N GLU A 83 -1.10 15.19 14.83
CA GLU A 83 -2.55 14.94 14.83
C GLU A 83 -3.03 14.35 13.51
N THR A 84 -2.37 14.67 12.38
CA THR A 84 -2.81 14.24 11.07
C THR A 84 -1.88 13.23 10.42
N LEU A 85 -0.60 13.20 10.82
CA LEU A 85 0.44 12.42 10.14
C LEU A 85 0.80 11.19 10.96
N HIS A 86 0.78 10.03 10.33
CA HIS A 86 1.02 8.74 10.98
C HIS A 86 1.89 7.85 10.11
N THR A 87 2.66 6.98 10.76
CA THR A 87 3.33 5.88 10.08
C THR A 87 2.64 4.57 10.45
N LEU A 88 2.31 3.77 9.44
CA LEU A 88 1.89 2.38 9.63
C LEU A 88 2.94 1.47 9.01
N SER A 89 3.33 0.45 9.74
CA SER A 89 4.25 -0.56 9.23
C SER A 89 3.78 -1.95 9.63
N GLY A 90 4.20 -2.95 8.88
CA GLY A 90 3.78 -4.31 9.14
C GLY A 90 4.14 -5.25 8.01
N ILE A 91 3.34 -6.29 7.91
CA ILE A 91 3.49 -7.33 6.89
C ILE A 91 2.15 -7.56 6.22
N TYR A 92 2.16 -7.68 4.91
CA TYR A 92 1.04 -8.21 4.14
C TYR A 92 1.58 -9.24 3.15
N SER A 93 0.71 -10.09 2.65
CA SER A 93 1.08 -11.05 1.61
C SER A 93 0.31 -10.72 0.35
N PHE A 94 1.01 -10.48 -0.74
CA PHE A 94 0.40 -10.49 -2.07
C PHE A 94 0.18 -11.94 -2.48
N GLU A 95 -0.93 -12.19 -3.16
CA GLU A 95 -1.25 -13.51 -3.69
C GLU A 95 -1.65 -13.36 -5.14
N PHE A 96 -1.09 -14.17 -6.03
CA PHE A 96 -1.52 -14.24 -7.41
C PHE A 96 -0.97 -15.54 -8.04
N GLU A 97 -1.54 -15.91 -9.19
CA GLU A 97 -1.15 -17.12 -9.87
C GLU A 97 0.09 -16.92 -10.72
N VAL A 98 1.00 -17.88 -10.63
CA VAL A 98 2.17 -17.99 -11.50
C VAL A 98 2.13 -19.41 -12.05
N ASP A 99 2.07 -19.56 -13.38
CA ASP A 99 1.96 -20.86 -14.03
C ASP A 99 0.79 -21.68 -13.48
N GLN A 100 -0.36 -21.02 -13.26
CA GLN A 100 -1.60 -21.63 -12.79
C GLN A 100 -1.54 -22.12 -11.34
N VAL A 101 -0.51 -21.71 -10.58
CA VAL A 101 -0.37 -22.02 -9.16
C VAL A 101 -0.48 -20.71 -8.36
N LEU A 102 -1.38 -20.67 -7.39
CA LEU A 102 -1.51 -19.51 -6.51
C LEU A 102 -0.32 -19.47 -5.55
N LEU A 103 0.46 -18.40 -5.65
CA LEU A 103 1.63 -18.19 -4.81
C LEU A 103 1.40 -17.01 -3.88
N SER A 104 2.08 -17.02 -2.73
CA SER A 104 2.03 -15.96 -1.73
C SER A 104 3.40 -15.31 -1.62
N PHE A 105 3.41 -13.97 -1.58
CA PHE A 105 4.62 -13.17 -1.51
C PHE A 105 4.56 -12.26 -0.29
N PRO A 106 5.06 -12.72 0.89
CA PRO A 106 5.06 -11.89 2.08
C PRO A 106 5.98 -10.68 1.90
N SER A 107 5.50 -9.51 2.29
CA SER A 107 6.21 -8.24 2.13
C SER A 107 6.13 -7.43 3.41
N ARG A 108 7.24 -6.80 3.77
CA ARG A 108 7.25 -5.78 4.82
C ARG A 108 6.88 -4.45 4.19
N PHE A 109 6.08 -3.66 4.89
CA PHE A 109 5.66 -2.37 4.36
C PHE A 109 5.76 -1.26 5.40
N SER A 110 5.88 -0.04 4.91
CA SER A 110 5.70 1.17 5.69
C SER A 110 4.92 2.17 4.85
N PHE A 111 3.88 2.76 5.46
CA PHE A 111 3.14 3.87 4.89
C PHE A 111 3.36 5.11 5.74
N VAL A 112 3.51 6.26 5.11
CA VAL A 112 3.31 7.55 5.77
C VAL A 112 1.97 8.08 5.28
N ILE A 113 1.06 8.34 6.21
CA ILE A 113 -0.33 8.64 5.93
C ILE A 113 -0.72 9.95 6.60
N ASP A 114 -1.30 10.87 5.83
CA ASP A 114 -1.89 12.10 6.33
C ASP A 114 -3.41 11.99 6.23
N ILE A 115 -4.07 11.80 7.39
CA ILE A 115 -5.51 11.55 7.42
C ILE A 115 -6.36 12.78 7.14
N SER A 116 -5.75 13.96 7.06
CA SER A 116 -6.46 15.18 6.67
C SER A 116 -6.52 15.38 5.16
N CYS A 117 -5.78 14.59 4.40
CA CYS A 117 -5.71 14.72 2.94
C CYS A 117 -6.68 13.76 2.26
N GLN A 118 -7.28 14.23 1.15
CA GLN A 118 -8.13 13.41 0.31
C GLN A 118 -7.35 12.25 -0.32
N GLN A 119 -6.07 12.48 -0.58
CA GLN A 119 -5.13 11.51 -1.08
C GLN A 119 -4.09 11.28 0.01
N PRO A 120 -4.37 10.39 0.97
CA PRO A 120 -3.67 10.38 2.25
C PRO A 120 -2.30 9.70 2.23
N ILE A 121 -2.00 8.83 1.26
CA ILE A 121 -0.72 8.11 1.26
C ILE A 121 0.36 9.01 0.69
N VAL A 122 1.28 9.44 1.56
CA VAL A 122 2.38 10.34 1.19
C VAL A 122 3.62 9.55 0.80
N HIS A 123 3.82 8.39 1.42
CA HIS A 123 4.96 7.54 1.15
C HIS A 123 4.56 6.09 1.39
N HIS A 124 5.03 5.20 0.53
CA HIS A 124 4.76 3.77 0.67
C HIS A 124 5.98 2.98 0.23
N HIS A 125 6.57 2.24 1.15
CA HIS A 125 7.66 1.31 0.86
C HIS A 125 7.17 -0.11 1.09
N SER A 126 7.43 -0.99 0.13
CA SER A 126 7.06 -2.39 0.20
C SER A 126 8.21 -3.23 -0.37
N SER A 127 8.64 -4.23 0.37
CA SER A 127 9.71 -5.12 -0.08
C SER A 127 9.45 -6.53 0.44
N GLN A 128 9.92 -7.53 -0.29
CA GLN A 128 9.74 -8.92 0.12
C GLN A 128 10.45 -9.17 1.45
N VAL A 129 9.85 -10.01 2.28
CA VAL A 129 10.49 -10.42 3.54
C VAL A 129 11.79 -11.15 3.19
N PRO A 130 12.92 -10.72 3.77
CA PRO A 130 14.20 -11.34 3.44
C PRO A 130 14.27 -12.77 3.93
N ARG A 131 15.08 -13.57 3.23
CA ARG A 131 15.33 -14.94 3.65
C ARG A 131 16.03 -14.91 5.00
N ASN A 132 15.60 -15.80 5.90
CA ASN A 132 16.27 -15.99 7.18
C ASN A 132 17.56 -16.77 6.95
N LEU A 133 18.68 -16.20 7.37
CA LEU A 133 20.01 -16.78 7.19
C LEU A 133 20.56 -17.45 8.45
N SER A 134 19.80 -17.44 9.54
CA SER A 134 20.22 -18.06 10.79
C SER A 134 20.24 -19.59 10.73
#